data_414df98a343310fc53e40fbbbd194289
#
_entry.id   414df98a343310fc53e40fbbbd194289
#
_cell.length_a   1.000
_cell.length_b   1.000
_cell.length_c   1.000
_cell.angle_alpha   90.00
_cell.angle_beta   90.00
_cell.angle_gamma   90.00
#
_symmetry.space_group_name_H-M   'P 1'
#
loop_
_entity.id
_entity.type
_entity.pdbx_description
1 polymer ?
#
loop_
_entity_poly.entity_id
_entity_poly.type
_entity_poly.pdbx_seq_one_letter_code
_entity_poly.pdbx_strand_id
1 'polypeptide(L)'
;IAGLEAAVAANGRWPACHQLTHLQLVDPADFARIAKVGAMANIQTLWAQLSPTIPDIALDMIGPDRRNEVYAYRRMLNEGTDWCLSSDWPVSTLNPFEIIETPSQVPYPVAGRAAGDERLGSDAHQI
;
A
#
# COMPACT_ATOMS: atom_id res chain seq x y z
N ILE A 1 2.98 11.21 8.86
CA ILE A 1 2.32 10.72 10.09
C ILE A 1 2.51 11.71 11.23
N ALA A 2 3.73 12.19 11.50
CA ALA A 2 4.03 13.12 12.61
C ALA A 2 3.11 14.35 12.64
N GLY A 3 2.76 14.92 11.48
CA GLY A 3 1.83 16.04 11.40
C GLY A 3 0.40 15.68 11.86
N LEU A 4 -0.08 14.49 11.50
CA LEU A 4 -1.38 14.00 11.96
C LEU A 4 -1.37 13.71 13.47
N GLU A 5 -0.30 13.11 13.98
CA GLU A 5 -0.14 12.87 15.42
C GLU A 5 -0.15 14.18 16.20
N ALA A 6 0.57 15.20 15.74
CA ALA A 6 0.59 16.52 16.36
C ALA A 6 -0.80 17.19 16.32
N ALA A 7 -1.51 17.09 15.20
CA ALA A 7 -2.85 17.64 15.07
C ALA A 7 -3.85 16.96 16.01
N VAL A 8 -3.79 15.62 16.11
CA VAL A 8 -4.63 14.85 17.03
C VAL A 8 -4.29 15.17 18.50
N ALA A 9 -3.01 15.33 18.82
CA ALA A 9 -2.58 15.70 20.16
C ALA A 9 -3.09 17.10 20.58
N ALA A 10 -3.09 18.05 19.65
CA ALA A 10 -3.52 19.43 19.91
C ALA A 10 -5.04 19.60 19.95
N ASN A 11 -5.79 18.89 19.12
CA ASN A 11 -7.21 19.14 18.86
C ASN A 11 -8.13 17.98 19.25
N GLY A 12 -7.58 16.87 19.71
CA GLY A 12 -8.31 15.62 19.89
C GLY A 12 -8.58 14.90 18.55
N ARG A 13 -9.19 13.73 18.63
CA ARG A 13 -9.60 12.98 17.45
C ARG A 13 -10.73 13.72 16.73
N TRP A 14 -10.49 14.02 15.46
CA TRP A 14 -11.49 14.60 14.58
C TRP A 14 -12.39 13.49 14.00
N PRO A 15 -13.70 13.71 13.87
CA PRO A 15 -14.60 12.70 13.32
C PRO A 15 -14.41 12.48 11.81
N ALA A 16 -13.63 13.32 11.14
CA ALA A 16 -13.32 13.14 9.73
C ALA A 16 -12.31 12.00 9.53
N CYS A 17 -12.55 11.19 8.51
CA CYS A 17 -11.64 10.14 8.10
C CYS A 17 -10.48 10.76 7.30
N HIS A 18 -9.32 10.94 7.95
CA HIS A 18 -8.11 11.33 7.25
C HIS A 18 -7.60 10.16 6.42
N GLN A 19 -7.33 10.39 5.14
CA GLN A 19 -6.83 9.38 4.24
C GLN A 19 -5.37 9.67 3.86
N LEU A 20 -4.57 8.61 3.81
CA LEU A 20 -3.24 8.61 3.24
C LEU A 20 -3.31 7.84 1.92
N THR A 21 -3.07 8.54 0.83
CA THR A 21 -3.24 8.03 -0.52
C THR A 21 -1.89 7.57 -1.10
N HIS A 22 -1.92 6.67 -2.06
CA HIS A 22 -0.80 6.01 -2.72
C HIS A 22 -0.02 5.04 -1.85
N LEU A 23 0.56 5.48 -0.76
CA LEU A 23 1.33 4.66 0.20
C LEU A 23 2.33 3.74 -0.51
N GLN A 24 2.94 4.25 -1.58
CA GLN A 24 3.83 3.51 -2.46
C GLN A 24 5.08 3.03 -1.74
N LEU A 25 5.62 3.88 -0.87
CA LEU A 25 6.79 3.59 -0.06
C LEU A 25 6.58 4.17 1.33
N VAL A 26 6.40 3.31 2.31
CA VAL A 26 6.16 3.68 3.71
C VAL A 26 7.18 2.97 4.57
N ASP A 27 7.80 3.70 5.47
CA ASP A 27 8.70 3.11 6.47
C ASP A 27 7.91 2.12 7.34
N PRO A 28 8.36 0.87 7.50
CA PRO A 28 7.68 -0.11 8.35
C PRO A 28 7.45 0.38 9.79
N ALA A 29 8.29 1.26 10.31
CA ALA A 29 8.12 1.86 11.63
C ALA A 29 6.86 2.75 11.72
N ASP A 30 6.32 3.20 10.58
CA ASP A 30 5.12 4.03 10.53
C ASP A 30 3.81 3.22 10.43
N PHE A 31 3.85 1.93 10.12
CA PHE A 31 2.64 1.13 9.91
C PHE A 31 1.70 1.17 11.12
N ALA A 32 2.20 0.80 12.30
CA ALA A 32 1.42 0.85 13.54
C ALA A 32 0.99 2.28 13.92
N ARG A 33 1.77 3.29 13.53
CA ARG A 33 1.45 4.70 13.79
C ARG A 33 0.26 5.18 12.94
N ILE A 34 0.14 4.72 11.68
CA ILE A 34 -1.00 5.01 10.81
C ILE A 34 -2.29 4.50 11.46
N ALA A 35 -2.30 3.23 11.90
CA ALA A 35 -3.44 2.66 12.60
C ALA A 35 -3.76 3.43 13.90
N LYS A 36 -2.75 3.73 14.71
CA LYS A 36 -2.92 4.41 15.99
C LYS A 36 -3.50 5.81 15.85
N VAL A 37 -3.10 6.58 14.85
CA VAL A 37 -3.63 7.93 14.61
C VAL A 37 -5.04 7.90 14.02
N GLY A 38 -5.51 6.73 13.57
CA GLY A 38 -6.83 6.53 12.95
C GLY A 38 -6.93 7.10 11.54
N ALA A 39 -5.82 7.09 10.81
CA ALA A 39 -5.83 7.40 9.39
C ALA A 39 -6.20 6.16 8.58
N MET A 40 -6.97 6.37 7.50
CA MET A 40 -7.34 5.31 6.56
C MET A 40 -6.31 5.22 5.45
N ALA A 41 -5.90 4.02 5.11
CA ALA A 41 -5.07 3.76 3.94
C ALA A 41 -5.95 3.76 2.68
N ASN A 42 -5.76 4.73 1.80
CA ASN A 42 -6.40 4.75 0.48
C ASN A 42 -5.48 4.05 -0.52
N ILE A 43 -5.78 2.78 -0.76
CA ILE A 43 -4.95 1.86 -1.53
C ILE A 43 -5.32 1.95 -3.01
N GLN A 44 -4.30 2.11 -3.84
CA GLN A 44 -4.44 2.19 -5.29
C GLN A 44 -3.76 0.98 -5.93
N THR A 45 -4.49 -0.12 -5.97
CA THR A 45 -3.98 -1.42 -6.40
C THR A 45 -3.47 -1.43 -7.83
N LEU A 46 -4.06 -0.64 -8.73
CA LEU A 46 -3.62 -0.51 -10.12
C LEU A 46 -2.18 0.01 -10.25
N TRP A 47 -1.74 0.84 -9.29
CA TRP A 47 -0.36 1.34 -9.25
C TRP A 47 0.64 0.28 -8.79
N ALA A 48 0.17 -0.70 -8.02
CA ALA A 48 0.99 -1.79 -7.53
C ALA A 48 1.15 -2.93 -8.56
N GLN A 49 0.48 -2.84 -9.71
CA GLN A 49 0.69 -3.81 -10.79
C GLN A 49 2.14 -3.78 -11.26
N LEU A 50 2.67 -4.95 -11.57
CA LEU A 50 3.96 -5.10 -12.24
C LEU A 50 3.86 -4.60 -13.69
N SER A 51 3.61 -3.30 -13.84
CA SER A 51 3.80 -2.63 -15.12
C SER A 51 5.29 -2.36 -15.29
N PRO A 52 5.89 -2.62 -16.44
CA PRO A 52 7.34 -2.43 -16.63
C PRO A 52 7.82 -1.00 -16.45
N THR A 53 6.94 -0.03 -16.26
CA THR A 53 7.32 1.39 -16.30
C THR A 53 7.44 2.09 -14.95
N ILE A 54 6.60 1.80 -13.97
CA ILE A 54 6.62 2.56 -12.71
C ILE A 54 7.32 1.82 -11.57
N PRO A 55 7.01 0.54 -11.30
CA PRO A 55 7.73 -0.20 -10.28
C PRO A 55 9.22 -0.33 -10.56
N ASP A 56 9.62 -0.54 -11.82
CA ASP A 56 11.03 -0.72 -12.17
C ASP A 56 11.83 0.56 -11.95
N ILE A 57 11.32 1.72 -12.40
CA ILE A 57 11.97 3.00 -12.15
C ILE A 57 12.06 3.29 -10.64
N ALA A 58 10.98 3.07 -9.90
CA ALA A 58 10.99 3.28 -8.46
C ALA A 58 11.96 2.34 -7.75
N LEU A 59 12.00 1.06 -8.15
CA LEU A 59 12.90 0.06 -7.58
C LEU A 59 14.37 0.39 -7.82
N ASP A 60 14.71 0.91 -8.98
CA ASP A 60 16.07 1.35 -9.29
C ASP A 60 16.50 2.57 -8.46
N MET A 61 15.56 3.46 -8.16
CA MET A 61 15.84 4.68 -7.38
C MET A 61 15.97 4.43 -5.87
N ILE A 62 15.20 3.49 -5.31
CA ILE A 62 15.18 3.22 -3.87
C ILE A 62 16.25 2.21 -3.42
N GLY A 63 16.85 1.51 -4.37
CA GLY A 63 17.84 0.47 -4.10
C GLY A 63 17.24 -0.90 -3.71
N PRO A 64 18.05 -1.97 -3.79
CA PRO A 64 17.57 -3.33 -3.62
C PRO A 64 17.08 -3.65 -2.20
N ASP A 65 17.65 -3.01 -1.20
CA ASP A 65 17.35 -3.31 0.22
C ASP A 65 15.92 -2.91 0.62
N ARG A 66 15.36 -1.92 -0.07
CA ARG A 66 14.04 -1.39 0.22
C ARG A 66 12.93 -1.91 -0.70
N ARG A 67 13.25 -2.82 -1.61
CA ARG A 67 12.27 -3.39 -2.56
C ARG A 67 11.01 -3.94 -1.88
N ASN A 68 11.17 -4.52 -0.70
CA ASN A 68 10.08 -5.12 0.07
C ASN A 68 9.19 -4.11 0.81
N GLU A 69 9.56 -2.83 0.76
CA GLU A 69 8.78 -1.75 1.34
C GLU A 69 7.81 -1.12 0.32
N VAL A 70 8.03 -1.39 -0.98
CA VAL A 70 7.18 -0.86 -2.04
C VAL A 70 5.83 -1.56 -2.02
N TYR A 71 4.75 -0.79 -1.94
CA TYR A 71 3.38 -1.27 -1.86
C TYR A 71 3.17 -2.36 -0.79
N ALA A 72 3.80 -2.22 0.37
CA ALA A 72 3.72 -3.18 1.46
C ALA A 72 2.36 -3.15 2.18
N TYR A 73 1.27 -3.09 1.42
CA TYR A 73 -0.10 -2.90 1.90
C TYR A 73 -0.49 -3.95 2.95
N ARG A 74 -0.30 -5.24 2.67
CA ARG A 74 -0.66 -6.32 3.60
C ARG A 74 0.01 -6.13 4.96
N ARG A 75 1.32 -5.81 4.97
CA ARG A 75 2.05 -5.61 6.24
C ARG A 75 1.47 -4.45 7.03
N MET A 76 1.13 -3.36 6.35
CA MET A 76 0.51 -2.18 6.97
C MET A 76 -0.90 -2.51 7.49
N LEU A 77 -1.71 -3.24 6.72
CA LEU A 77 -3.07 -3.62 7.11
C LEU A 77 -3.08 -4.59 8.30
N ASN A 78 -2.09 -5.45 8.41
CA ASN A 78 -1.93 -6.34 9.56
C ASN A 78 -1.73 -5.60 10.91
N GLU A 79 -1.34 -4.32 10.85
CA GLU A 79 -1.27 -3.45 12.03
C GLU A 79 -2.64 -2.85 12.43
N GLY A 80 -3.71 -3.23 11.73
CA GLY A 80 -5.08 -2.79 12.03
C GLY A 80 -5.45 -1.44 11.42
N THR A 81 -4.76 -1.01 10.37
CA THR A 81 -5.11 0.21 9.62
C THR A 81 -6.41 -0.01 8.84
N ASP A 82 -7.39 0.87 9.02
CA ASP A 82 -8.57 0.94 8.16
C ASP A 82 -8.17 1.29 6.73
N TRP A 83 -8.90 0.77 5.75
CA TRP A 83 -8.52 0.96 4.36
C TRP A 83 -9.71 1.09 3.41
N CYS A 84 -9.46 1.72 2.28
CA CYS A 84 -10.36 1.77 1.13
C CYS A 84 -9.55 1.62 -0.16
N LEU A 85 -10.25 1.34 -1.26
CA LEU A 85 -9.68 1.28 -2.60
C LEU A 85 -10.04 2.52 -3.40
N SER A 86 -9.12 2.96 -4.26
CA SER A 86 -9.38 3.99 -5.26
C SER A 86 -8.53 3.77 -6.51
N SER A 87 -8.92 4.44 -7.60
CA SER A 87 -8.24 4.31 -8.90
C SER A 87 -7.31 5.46 -9.21
N ASP A 88 -7.38 6.55 -8.44
CA ASP A 88 -6.72 7.81 -8.82
C ASP A 88 -7.22 8.37 -10.16
N TRP A 89 -8.54 8.19 -10.43
CA TRP A 89 -9.13 8.79 -11.63
C TRP A 89 -8.98 10.34 -11.60
N PRO A 90 -8.59 10.96 -12.72
CA PRO A 90 -8.55 10.47 -14.10
C PRO A 90 -7.21 9.85 -14.53
N VAL A 91 -6.30 9.60 -13.62
CA VAL A 91 -4.98 9.02 -13.95
C VAL A 91 -5.12 7.54 -14.36
N SER A 92 -6.06 6.82 -13.78
CA SER A 92 -6.38 5.46 -14.18
C SER A 92 -7.88 5.29 -14.46
N THR A 93 -8.41 4.10 -14.33
CA THR A 93 -9.78 3.73 -14.73
C THR A 93 -10.85 4.30 -13.80
N LEU A 94 -12.05 4.56 -14.34
CA LEU A 94 -13.28 4.79 -13.57
C LEU A 94 -13.93 3.49 -13.08
N ASN A 95 -13.52 2.34 -13.62
CA ASN A 95 -14.16 1.07 -13.35
C ASN A 95 -13.74 0.52 -11.98
N PRO A 96 -14.62 0.51 -10.96
CA PRO A 96 -14.27 0.03 -9.63
C PRO A 96 -13.97 -1.48 -9.59
N PHE A 97 -14.49 -2.25 -10.54
CA PHE A 97 -14.26 -3.69 -10.60
C PHE A 97 -12.82 -4.02 -10.98
N GLU A 98 -12.19 -3.23 -11.85
CA GLU A 98 -10.77 -3.39 -12.16
C GLU A 98 -9.89 -3.16 -10.93
N ILE A 99 -10.26 -2.19 -10.08
CA ILE A 99 -9.54 -1.88 -8.84
C ILE A 99 -9.67 -3.04 -7.85
N ILE A 100 -10.85 -3.66 -7.77
CA ILE A 100 -11.13 -4.78 -6.86
C ILE A 100 -10.46 -6.07 -7.36
N GLU A 101 -10.43 -6.28 -8.67
CA GLU A 101 -9.84 -7.46 -9.28
C GLU A 101 -8.31 -7.48 -9.16
N THR A 102 -7.68 -6.32 -9.29
CA THR A 102 -6.22 -6.19 -9.31
C THR A 102 -5.52 -6.84 -8.11
N PRO A 103 -5.96 -6.68 -6.85
CA PRO A 103 -5.33 -7.32 -5.71
C PRO A 103 -5.25 -8.84 -5.80
N SER A 104 -6.21 -9.46 -6.50
CA SER A 104 -6.24 -10.92 -6.68
C SER A 104 -5.28 -11.42 -7.76
N GLN A 105 -4.81 -10.53 -8.63
CA GLN A 105 -3.99 -10.89 -9.80
C GLN A 105 -2.51 -10.51 -9.65
N VAL A 106 -2.17 -9.63 -8.72
CA VAL A 106 -0.80 -9.17 -8.55
C VAL A 106 -0.01 -10.16 -7.71
N PRO A 107 0.90 -10.93 -8.32
CA PRO A 107 1.88 -11.68 -7.55
C PRO A 107 2.84 -10.67 -6.93
N TYR A 108 2.66 -10.37 -5.65
CA TYR A 108 3.63 -9.61 -4.90
C TYR A 108 4.99 -10.32 -4.94
N PRO A 109 6.07 -9.63 -5.28
CA PRO A 109 7.39 -10.17 -5.05
C PRO A 109 7.57 -10.33 -3.54
N VAL A 110 7.34 -11.54 -3.05
CA VAL A 110 7.72 -11.90 -1.69
C VAL A 110 9.23 -11.81 -1.62
N ALA A 111 9.72 -11.02 -0.66
CA ALA A 111 11.15 -10.90 -0.40
C ALA A 111 11.83 -12.26 -0.45
N GLY A 112 12.88 -12.38 -1.26
CA GLY A 112 13.75 -13.54 -1.29
C GLY A 112 13.47 -14.59 -2.36
N ARG A 113 12.52 -14.38 -3.29
CA ARG A 113 12.30 -15.32 -4.40
C ARG A 113 13.04 -14.90 -5.65
N ALA A 114 13.95 -15.76 -6.07
CA ALA A 114 14.52 -15.70 -7.42
C ALA A 114 13.42 -15.96 -8.46
N ALA A 115 13.51 -15.30 -9.62
CA ALA A 115 12.63 -15.59 -10.75
C ALA A 115 12.69 -17.09 -11.07
N GLY A 116 11.58 -17.81 -10.86
CA GLY A 116 11.48 -19.26 -11.09
C GLY A 116 10.89 -20.08 -9.94
N ASP A 117 10.61 -19.51 -8.79
CA ASP A 117 9.96 -20.25 -7.69
C ASP A 117 8.43 -20.17 -7.83
N GLU A 118 7.85 -21.17 -8.49
CA GLU A 118 6.41 -21.27 -8.81
C GLU A 118 5.51 -21.58 -7.60
N ARG A 119 6.04 -21.64 -6.39
CA ARG A 119 5.22 -21.82 -5.19
C ARG A 119 4.83 -20.48 -4.57
N LEU A 120 3.97 -19.76 -5.24
CA LEU A 120 3.15 -18.75 -4.59
C LEU A 120 2.20 -19.50 -3.65
N GLY A 121 2.56 -19.53 -2.39
CA GLY A 121 1.65 -20.03 -1.36
C GLY A 121 0.35 -19.22 -1.40
N SER A 122 -0.74 -19.88 -1.05
CA SER A 122 -2.12 -19.37 -0.99
C SER A 122 -2.31 -18.05 -0.21
N ASP A 123 -1.27 -17.57 0.45
CA ASP A 123 -1.31 -16.39 1.31
C ASP A 123 -1.16 -15.05 0.56
N ALA A 124 -0.84 -15.10 -0.75
CA ALA A 124 -0.73 -13.90 -1.57
C ALA A 124 -2.09 -13.41 -2.11
N HIS A 125 -3.17 -14.18 -1.92
CA HIS A 125 -4.48 -13.94 -2.53
C HIS A 125 -5.54 -13.36 -1.60
N GLN A 126 -5.18 -12.89 -0.41
CA GLN A 126 -6.16 -12.29 0.50
C GLN A 126 -5.71 -10.88 0.92
N ILE A 127 -6.24 -9.88 0.23
CA ILE A 127 -6.58 -8.60 0.85
C ILE A 127 -8.01 -8.72 1.30
#